data_29d2163fc95ba63451a7c605f49e6f73
#
_entry.id   29d2163fc95ba63451a7c605f49e6f73
#
_cell.length_a   1.000
_cell.length_b   1.000
_cell.length_c   1.000
_cell.angle_alpha   90.00
_cell.angle_beta   90.00
_cell.angle_gamma   90.00
#
_symmetry.space_group_name_H-M   'P 1'
#
loop_
_entity.id
_entity.type
_entity.pdbx_description
1 polymer ?
#
loop_
_entity_poly.entity_id
_entity_poly.type
_entity_poly.pdbx_seq_one_letter_code
_entity_poly.pdbx_strand_id
1 'polypeptide(L)'
;MKATSLAVIAMVMACSVVTASVAADNSSPGAQNTQQVAIQSSPEYQDTEEQFRKYQEAFDRGDAKALVSFYAEDVDYIDQDGVKVKGQGEMEKLFTENFQANPGAKIAITIEEMRQLTPDVRVNRGVATVTPSDGTAESTRYEAILVRKADRWQISQLTQTAAPAPSASSQLEALKWLIGNWENKDAGQTVESKVEWAGDENFLVRTFKVRGEAETDGWEIVGWDPDRQQIHSWIFDSNGGFGESSWSYDGGHWLIRASNVLPNGSRSTAENVVTKNDYNQFTWESRNRTLDGESQPPVSEVVVHRTTSIPQPASSH
;
A
#
# COMPACT_ATOMS: atom_id res chain seq x y z
N MET A 1 17.07 3.72 29.56
CA MET A 1 17.49 2.75 28.58
C MET A 1 16.99 3.28 27.25
N LYS A 2 17.89 3.77 26.39
CA LYS A 2 17.52 4.27 25.07
C LYS A 2 17.21 3.06 24.20
N ALA A 3 15.99 2.99 23.64
CA ALA A 3 15.67 2.04 22.60
C ALA A 3 16.62 2.34 21.44
N THR A 4 17.44 1.36 21.09
CA THR A 4 18.32 1.42 19.92
C THR A 4 17.39 1.34 18.72
N SER A 5 17.32 2.43 17.95
CA SER A 5 16.58 2.46 16.67
C SER A 5 17.08 1.32 15.80
N LEU A 6 16.15 0.50 15.29
CA LEU A 6 16.48 -0.57 14.36
C LEU A 6 17.05 0.05 13.08
N ALA A 7 18.37 0.07 12.96
CA ALA A 7 19.00 0.43 11.69
C ALA A 7 18.69 -0.65 10.67
N VAL A 8 17.75 -0.35 9.76
CA VAL A 8 17.33 -1.27 8.71
C VAL A 8 18.38 -1.30 7.62
N ILE A 9 19.21 -2.35 7.63
CA ILE A 9 20.23 -2.58 6.60
C ILE A 9 19.60 -3.45 5.53
N ALA A 10 19.06 -2.83 4.50
CA ALA A 10 18.45 -3.56 3.42
C ALA A 10 18.94 -3.07 2.06
N MET A 11 19.30 -3.99 1.21
CA MET A 11 19.69 -3.72 -0.17
C MET A 11 19.04 -4.64 -1.21
N VAL A 12 18.71 -4.04 -2.16
CA VAL A 12 18.19 -4.03 -3.51
C VAL A 12 18.33 -5.30 -4.31
N MET A 13 17.21 -5.92 -4.60
CA MET A 13 16.92 -6.70 -5.81
C MET A 13 15.67 -7.58 -5.71
N ALA A 14 14.50 -7.13 -6.12
CA ALA A 14 13.38 -8.04 -6.42
C ALA A 14 12.38 -7.44 -7.40
N CYS A 15 11.83 -8.30 -8.21
CA CYS A 15 10.66 -8.04 -9.02
C CYS A 15 9.45 -8.60 -8.29
N SER A 16 8.51 -7.75 -7.96
CA SER A 16 7.15 -8.20 -7.69
C SER A 16 6.25 -7.46 -8.66
N VAL A 17 5.47 -8.21 -9.40
CA VAL A 17 4.46 -7.68 -10.30
C VAL A 17 3.45 -6.91 -9.47
N VAL A 18 3.65 -5.61 -9.36
CA VAL A 18 2.62 -4.67 -8.96
C VAL A 18 2.29 -3.86 -10.20
N THR A 19 1.09 -4.02 -10.69
CA THR A 19 0.54 -3.13 -11.69
C THR A 19 0.46 -1.72 -11.09
N ALA A 20 1.50 -0.92 -11.28
CA ALA A 20 1.50 0.48 -10.93
C ALA A 20 0.58 1.22 -11.92
N SER A 21 -0.53 1.72 -11.43
CA SER A 21 -1.31 2.76 -12.10
C SER A 21 -0.48 4.05 -12.07
N VAL A 22 0.02 4.43 -13.22
CA VAL A 22 0.74 5.69 -13.44
C VAL A 22 -0.25 6.85 -13.26
N ALA A 23 0.09 7.80 -12.43
CA ALA A 23 -0.56 9.12 -12.41
C ALA A 23 -0.40 9.74 -13.81
N ALA A 24 -1.50 10.14 -14.41
CA ALA A 24 -1.52 10.75 -15.74
C ALA A 24 -0.95 12.16 -15.66
N ASP A 25 0.30 12.29 -16.03
CA ASP A 25 0.81 13.54 -16.62
C ASP A 25 0.50 13.50 -18.10
N ASN A 26 0.00 14.62 -18.64
CA ASN A 26 -0.47 14.78 -20.01
C ASN A 26 0.69 14.81 -21.02
N SER A 27 1.36 13.70 -21.22
CA SER A 27 2.26 13.44 -22.32
C SER A 27 1.99 12.03 -22.85
N SER A 28 1.59 11.95 -24.09
CA SER A 28 1.21 10.79 -24.94
C SER A 28 1.40 9.40 -24.32
N PRO A 29 0.33 8.59 -24.18
CA PRO A 29 0.34 7.29 -23.44
C PRO A 29 1.17 6.18 -24.10
N GLY A 30 1.78 6.39 -25.24
CA GLY A 30 2.46 5.33 -26.01
C GLY A 30 3.94 5.11 -25.69
N ALA A 31 4.66 6.12 -25.24
CA ALA A 31 6.12 6.05 -25.14
C ALA A 31 6.63 5.49 -23.79
N GLN A 32 5.95 5.78 -22.68
CA GLN A 32 6.42 5.37 -21.34
C GLN A 32 6.17 3.89 -21.05
N ASN A 33 5.04 3.34 -21.51
CA ASN A 33 4.73 1.92 -21.32
C ASN A 33 5.65 1.00 -22.13
N THR A 34 6.09 1.45 -23.30
CA THR A 34 7.03 0.70 -24.17
C THR A 34 8.44 0.66 -23.59
N GLN A 35 8.89 1.73 -22.91
CA GLN A 35 10.20 1.77 -22.26
C GLN A 35 10.27 0.89 -21.01
N GLN A 36 9.23 0.87 -20.19
CA GLN A 36 9.18 0.07 -18.97
C GLN A 36 9.07 -1.43 -19.26
N VAL A 37 8.30 -1.82 -20.26
CA VAL A 37 8.23 -3.20 -20.77
C VAL A 37 9.55 -3.64 -21.42
N ALA A 38 10.25 -2.74 -22.12
CA ALA A 38 11.56 -3.03 -22.74
C ALA A 38 12.66 -3.21 -21.69
N ILE A 39 12.62 -2.50 -20.57
CA ILE A 39 13.56 -2.66 -19.44
C ILE A 39 13.35 -4.00 -18.75
N GLN A 40 12.12 -4.43 -18.52
CA GLN A 40 11.79 -5.69 -17.86
C GLN A 40 12.10 -6.94 -18.70
N SER A 41 12.29 -6.83 -19.98
CA SER A 41 12.60 -7.95 -20.88
C SER A 41 14.07 -8.03 -21.30
N SER A 42 14.94 -7.16 -20.79
CA SER A 42 16.37 -7.21 -21.12
C SER A 42 17.08 -8.33 -20.35
N PRO A 43 18.08 -9.03 -20.96
CA PRO A 43 18.89 -10.02 -20.28
C PRO A 43 19.59 -9.47 -19.02
N GLU A 44 19.93 -8.20 -19.01
CA GLU A 44 20.55 -7.49 -17.89
C GLU A 44 19.60 -7.33 -16.70
N TYR A 45 18.30 -7.24 -16.97
CA TYR A 45 17.27 -7.22 -15.93
C TYR A 45 17.10 -8.60 -15.29
N GLN A 46 17.13 -9.66 -16.07
CA GLN A 46 17.00 -11.02 -15.57
C GLN A 46 18.19 -11.44 -14.67
N ASP A 47 19.43 -11.08 -15.01
CA ASP A 47 20.58 -11.27 -14.15
C ASP A 47 20.43 -10.51 -12.81
N THR A 48 19.77 -9.38 -12.87
CA THR A 48 19.48 -8.56 -11.69
C THR A 48 18.49 -9.26 -10.77
N GLU A 49 17.38 -9.77 -11.28
CA GLU A 49 16.37 -10.51 -10.50
C GLU A 49 16.95 -11.70 -9.74
N GLU A 50 17.80 -12.48 -10.37
CA GLU A 50 18.42 -13.66 -9.75
C GLU A 50 19.35 -13.26 -8.58
N GLN A 51 20.12 -12.19 -8.73
CA GLN A 51 20.94 -11.67 -7.63
C GLN A 51 20.06 -11.16 -6.47
N PHE A 52 18.96 -10.49 -6.78
CA PHE A 52 18.01 -9.97 -5.79
C PHE A 52 17.38 -11.07 -4.95
N ARG A 53 16.91 -12.10 -5.61
CA ARG A 53 16.35 -13.27 -4.95
C ARG A 53 17.39 -13.91 -4.01
N LYS A 54 18.64 -14.08 -4.46
CA LYS A 54 19.72 -14.61 -3.63
C LYS A 54 20.04 -13.73 -2.42
N TYR A 55 19.99 -12.42 -2.59
CA TYR A 55 20.17 -11.47 -1.50
C TYR A 55 19.06 -11.60 -0.46
N GLN A 56 17.78 -11.58 -0.89
CA GLN A 56 16.64 -11.77 0.01
C GLN A 56 16.71 -13.12 0.75
N GLU A 57 17.02 -14.19 0.04
CA GLU A 57 17.18 -15.51 0.65
C GLU A 57 18.30 -15.53 1.69
N ALA A 58 19.42 -14.85 1.44
CA ALA A 58 20.50 -14.74 2.41
C ALA A 58 20.09 -13.93 3.64
N PHE A 59 19.39 -12.82 3.43
CA PHE A 59 18.86 -12.00 4.51
C PHE A 59 17.84 -12.78 5.36
N ASP A 60 16.89 -13.43 4.71
CA ASP A 60 15.82 -14.20 5.33
C ASP A 60 16.32 -15.40 6.16
N ARG A 61 17.52 -15.90 5.84
CA ARG A 61 18.22 -16.93 6.63
C ARG A 61 19.12 -16.35 7.73
N GLY A 62 19.30 -15.04 7.79
CA GLY A 62 20.24 -14.40 8.69
C GLY A 62 21.73 -14.68 8.34
N ASP A 63 22.04 -14.92 7.06
CA ASP A 63 23.37 -15.27 6.60
C ASP A 63 24.18 -14.01 6.28
N ALA A 64 24.77 -13.40 7.32
CA ALA A 64 25.58 -12.19 7.18
C ALA A 64 26.76 -12.36 6.20
N LYS A 65 27.39 -13.54 6.19
CA LYS A 65 28.52 -13.82 5.30
C LYS A 65 28.11 -13.93 3.84
N ALA A 66 26.95 -14.54 3.55
CA ALA A 66 26.42 -14.56 2.21
C ALA A 66 26.03 -13.15 1.76
N LEU A 67 25.37 -12.36 2.63
CA LEU A 67 24.97 -10.98 2.32
C LEU A 67 26.17 -10.10 1.98
N VAL A 68 27.23 -10.14 2.77
CA VAL A 68 28.38 -9.27 2.54
C VAL A 68 29.07 -9.55 1.21
N SER A 69 28.88 -10.74 0.62
CA SER A 69 29.44 -11.08 -0.70
C SER A 69 28.83 -10.26 -1.86
N PHE A 70 27.68 -9.63 -1.64
CA PHE A 70 27.07 -8.72 -2.63
C PHE A 70 27.68 -7.33 -2.63
N TYR A 71 28.51 -7.00 -1.67
CA TYR A 71 29.16 -5.71 -1.52
C TYR A 71 30.59 -5.74 -2.05
N ALA A 72 31.09 -4.60 -2.51
CA ALA A 72 32.49 -4.45 -2.85
C ALA A 72 33.35 -4.48 -1.57
N GLU A 73 34.59 -4.92 -1.68
CA GLU A 73 35.53 -5.03 -0.56
C GLU A 73 35.67 -3.70 0.20
N ASP A 74 35.63 -2.59 -0.53
CA ASP A 74 35.80 -1.22 -0.07
C ASP A 74 34.46 -0.45 0.00
N VAL A 75 33.34 -1.12 0.16
CA VAL A 75 32.00 -0.51 0.19
C VAL A 75 31.91 0.65 1.20
N ASP A 76 31.24 1.73 0.78
CA ASP A 76 30.82 2.82 1.64
C ASP A 76 29.31 2.71 1.89
N TYR A 77 28.90 2.53 3.15
CA TYR A 77 27.49 2.47 3.56
C TYR A 77 27.18 3.63 4.49
N ILE A 78 26.03 4.26 4.27
CA ILE A 78 25.47 5.30 5.14
C ILE A 78 24.01 4.90 5.42
N ASP A 79 23.69 4.72 6.68
CA ASP A 79 22.31 4.40 7.09
C ASP A 79 21.43 5.65 7.18
N GLN A 80 20.15 5.44 7.48
CA GLN A 80 19.15 6.51 7.60
C GLN A 80 19.43 7.51 8.73
N ASP A 81 20.22 7.13 9.73
CA ASP A 81 20.61 7.97 10.85
C ASP A 81 21.95 8.70 10.57
N GLY A 82 22.55 8.48 9.40
CA GLY A 82 23.82 9.06 8.96
C GLY A 82 25.04 8.34 9.50
N VAL A 83 24.89 7.14 10.08
CA VAL A 83 26.00 6.31 10.53
C VAL A 83 26.72 5.74 9.30
N LYS A 84 28.05 5.85 9.32
CA LYS A 84 28.90 5.41 8.20
C LYS A 84 29.60 4.13 8.55
N VAL A 85 29.52 3.15 7.65
CA VAL A 85 30.25 1.87 7.73
C VAL A 85 31.06 1.70 6.46
N LYS A 86 32.29 1.27 6.58
CA LYS A 86 33.21 1.12 5.46
C LYS A 86 33.83 -0.27 5.42
N GLY A 87 33.72 -0.88 4.22
CA GLY A 87 34.31 -2.17 3.92
C GLY A 87 33.49 -3.37 4.40
N GLN A 88 33.71 -4.50 3.72
CA GLN A 88 32.97 -5.76 3.96
C GLN A 88 33.05 -6.26 5.41
N GLY A 89 34.18 -6.13 6.06
CA GLY A 89 34.37 -6.64 7.43
C GLY A 89 33.48 -5.95 8.45
N GLU A 90 33.33 -4.64 8.36
CA GLU A 90 32.44 -3.89 9.25
C GLU A 90 30.96 -4.13 8.87
N MET A 91 30.65 -4.32 7.57
CA MET A 91 29.31 -4.71 7.12
C MET A 91 28.91 -6.10 7.66
N GLU A 92 29.83 -7.07 7.68
CA GLU A 92 29.56 -8.41 8.21
C GLU A 92 29.22 -8.37 9.71
N LYS A 93 29.97 -7.57 10.48
CA LYS A 93 29.66 -7.36 11.90
C LYS A 93 28.28 -6.74 12.08
N LEU A 94 28.00 -5.69 11.33
CA LEU A 94 26.73 -4.98 11.39
C LEU A 94 25.54 -5.91 11.07
N PHE A 95 25.61 -6.73 10.02
CA PHE A 95 24.60 -7.74 9.71
C PHE A 95 24.48 -8.79 10.83
N THR A 96 25.61 -9.26 11.36
CA THR A 96 25.60 -10.25 12.43
C THR A 96 24.92 -9.74 13.68
N GLU A 97 25.24 -8.53 14.12
CA GLU A 97 24.61 -7.87 15.27
C GLU A 97 23.11 -7.64 15.05
N ASN A 98 22.74 -7.25 13.83
CA ASN A 98 21.36 -7.01 13.48
C ASN A 98 20.50 -8.28 13.51
N PHE A 99 21.00 -9.40 12.96
CA PHE A 99 20.29 -10.69 13.00
C PHE A 99 20.23 -11.29 14.41
N GLN A 100 21.21 -10.99 15.27
CA GLN A 100 21.15 -11.38 16.67
C GLN A 100 20.07 -10.59 17.43
N ALA A 101 19.94 -9.29 17.13
CA ALA A 101 18.92 -8.44 17.72
C ALA A 101 17.51 -8.73 17.18
N ASN A 102 17.39 -9.14 15.92
CA ASN A 102 16.14 -9.33 15.20
C ASN A 102 16.07 -10.71 14.51
N PRO A 103 16.02 -11.81 15.28
CA PRO A 103 16.01 -13.14 14.71
C PRO A 103 14.74 -13.38 13.88
N GLY A 104 14.93 -13.91 12.66
CA GLY A 104 13.81 -14.22 11.76
C GLY A 104 13.22 -13.05 11.01
N ALA A 105 13.85 -11.88 11.06
CA ALA A 105 13.45 -10.73 10.26
C ALA A 105 13.45 -11.09 8.75
N LYS A 106 12.50 -10.52 8.02
CA LYS A 106 12.32 -10.69 6.58
C LYS A 106 12.53 -9.36 5.86
N ILE A 107 13.00 -9.44 4.61
CA ILE A 107 13.19 -8.26 3.79
C ILE A 107 12.37 -8.35 2.51
N ALA A 108 11.73 -7.24 2.16
CA ALA A 108 11.13 -7.01 0.84
C ALA A 108 11.77 -5.76 0.23
N ILE A 109 12.14 -5.85 -1.05
CA ILE A 109 12.85 -4.76 -1.73
C ILE A 109 12.15 -4.46 -3.04
N THR A 110 11.87 -3.18 -3.27
CA THR A 110 11.28 -2.68 -4.52
C THR A 110 12.27 -1.76 -5.21
N ILE A 111 12.54 -1.98 -6.50
CA ILE A 111 13.29 -1.05 -7.33
C ILE A 111 12.31 -0.08 -7.97
N GLU A 112 12.52 1.21 -7.73
CA GLU A 112 11.76 2.28 -8.38
C GLU A 112 12.49 2.80 -9.63
N GLU A 113 13.83 2.79 -9.60
CA GLU A 113 14.67 3.26 -10.71
C GLU A 113 15.93 2.40 -10.83
N MET A 114 16.26 1.99 -12.07
CA MET A 114 17.55 1.40 -12.44
C MET A 114 18.13 2.19 -13.60
N ARG A 115 19.30 2.76 -13.41
CA ARG A 115 19.97 3.59 -14.42
C ARG A 115 21.41 3.11 -14.66
N GLN A 116 21.68 2.63 -15.86
CA GLN A 116 23.01 2.30 -16.31
C GLN A 116 23.78 3.59 -16.61
N LEU A 117 24.91 3.82 -15.95
CA LEU A 117 25.77 4.97 -16.16
C LEU A 117 26.90 4.66 -17.15
N THR A 118 27.51 3.49 -17.02
CA THR A 118 28.52 2.94 -17.93
C THR A 118 28.30 1.41 -18.02
N PRO A 119 28.96 0.68 -18.92
CA PRO A 119 28.84 -0.78 -18.96
C PRO A 119 29.13 -1.49 -17.62
N ASP A 120 29.92 -0.87 -16.75
CA ASP A 120 30.35 -1.45 -15.49
C ASP A 120 29.88 -0.67 -14.25
N VAL A 121 29.01 0.34 -14.41
CA VAL A 121 28.47 1.14 -13.30
C VAL A 121 27.00 1.41 -13.50
N ARG A 122 26.20 1.14 -12.49
CA ARG A 122 24.77 1.48 -12.45
C ARG A 122 24.33 2.05 -11.10
N VAL A 123 23.25 2.79 -11.11
CA VAL A 123 22.56 3.29 -9.92
C VAL A 123 21.18 2.64 -9.85
N ASN A 124 20.86 2.11 -8.68
CA ASN A 124 19.53 1.60 -8.37
C ASN A 124 18.97 2.41 -7.21
N ARG A 125 17.69 2.76 -7.29
CA ARG A 125 16.92 3.43 -6.22
C ARG A 125 15.63 2.69 -5.96
N GLY A 126 15.18 2.73 -4.73
CA GLY A 126 13.91 2.12 -4.36
C GLY A 126 13.66 2.13 -2.87
N VAL A 127 12.80 1.22 -2.45
CA VAL A 127 12.40 1.04 -1.05
C VAL A 127 12.76 -0.36 -0.59
N ALA A 128 13.33 -0.44 0.59
CA ALA A 128 13.58 -1.68 1.31
C ALA A 128 12.71 -1.69 2.56
N THR A 129 11.95 -2.75 2.76
CA THR A 129 11.09 -2.96 3.93
C THR A 129 11.58 -4.18 4.68
N VAL A 130 11.95 -3.99 5.94
CA VAL A 130 12.27 -5.08 6.85
C VAL A 130 11.12 -5.30 7.81
N THR A 131 10.69 -6.55 7.92
CA THR A 131 9.64 -6.98 8.84
C THR A 131 10.27 -7.87 9.90
N PRO A 132 10.44 -7.39 11.14
CA PRO A 132 10.85 -8.22 12.28
C PRO A 132 9.81 -9.31 12.57
N SER A 133 10.22 -10.32 13.34
CA SER A 133 9.32 -11.41 13.72
C SER A 133 8.16 -10.96 14.64
N ASP A 134 8.26 -9.80 15.27
CA ASP A 134 7.18 -9.16 16.06
C ASP A 134 6.15 -8.42 15.20
N GLY A 135 6.40 -8.28 13.89
CA GLY A 135 5.41 -7.85 12.91
C GLY A 135 5.39 -6.36 12.54
N THR A 136 6.19 -5.50 13.17
CA THR A 136 6.24 -4.08 12.81
C THR A 136 7.23 -3.84 11.66
N ALA A 137 6.71 -3.61 10.46
CA ALA A 137 7.54 -3.36 9.28
C ALA A 137 8.13 -1.94 9.29
N GLU A 138 9.43 -1.84 8.98
CA GLU A 138 10.12 -0.56 8.78
C GLU A 138 10.62 -0.45 7.34
N SER A 139 10.42 0.72 6.72
CA SER A 139 10.84 0.96 5.34
C SER A 139 11.88 2.07 5.26
N THR A 140 12.87 1.87 4.40
CA THR A 140 13.88 2.88 4.05
C THR A 140 13.93 3.08 2.54
N ARG A 141 14.15 4.31 2.09
CA ARG A 141 14.59 4.58 0.73
C ARG A 141 16.09 4.35 0.63
N TYR A 142 16.51 3.79 -0.50
CA TYR A 142 17.92 3.56 -0.75
C TYR A 142 18.34 4.09 -2.13
N GLU A 143 19.60 4.50 -2.19
CA GLU A 143 20.36 4.68 -3.42
C GLU A 143 21.61 3.80 -3.36
N ALA A 144 21.76 2.93 -4.35
CA ALA A 144 22.90 2.04 -4.46
C ALA A 144 23.68 2.29 -5.76
N ILE A 145 24.99 2.48 -5.63
CA ILE A 145 25.91 2.46 -6.76
C ILE A 145 26.52 1.06 -6.84
N LEU A 146 26.28 0.40 -7.96
CA LEU A 146 26.81 -0.92 -8.23
C LEU A 146 27.92 -0.84 -9.26
N VAL A 147 28.98 -1.60 -9.03
CA VAL A 147 30.11 -1.75 -9.95
C VAL A 147 30.21 -3.20 -10.39
N ARG A 148 30.55 -3.41 -11.65
CA ARG A 148 30.78 -4.74 -12.21
C ARG A 148 32.24 -5.12 -12.07
N LYS A 149 32.53 -6.20 -11.32
CA LYS A 149 33.88 -6.77 -11.17
C LYS A 149 33.82 -8.27 -11.49
N ALA A 150 34.65 -8.74 -12.38
CA ALA A 150 34.73 -10.16 -12.78
C ALA A 150 33.34 -10.77 -13.08
N ASP A 151 32.56 -10.08 -13.91
CA ASP A 151 31.20 -10.44 -14.35
C ASP A 151 30.14 -10.52 -13.24
N ARG A 152 30.41 -9.94 -12.07
CA ARG A 152 29.45 -9.83 -10.98
C ARG A 152 29.24 -8.38 -10.59
N TRP A 153 28.00 -8.01 -10.39
CA TRP A 153 27.63 -6.71 -9.83
C TRP A 153 27.84 -6.74 -8.32
N GLN A 154 28.55 -5.74 -7.79
CA GLN A 154 28.76 -5.53 -6.37
C GLN A 154 28.42 -4.10 -6.00
N ILE A 155 27.89 -3.92 -4.80
CA ILE A 155 27.56 -2.63 -4.24
C ILE A 155 28.83 -1.96 -3.77
N SER A 156 29.16 -0.87 -4.40
CA SER A 156 30.29 -0.03 -4.01
C SER A 156 29.88 1.07 -3.04
N GLN A 157 28.63 1.57 -3.18
CA GLN A 157 28.07 2.54 -2.25
C GLN A 157 26.59 2.25 -2.02
N LEU A 158 26.17 2.37 -0.76
CA LEU A 158 24.76 2.31 -0.37
C LEU A 158 24.46 3.46 0.58
N THR A 159 23.47 4.26 0.23
CA THR A 159 22.93 5.30 1.12
C THR A 159 21.47 5.00 1.39
N GLN A 160 21.10 4.98 2.66
CA GLN A 160 19.72 4.87 3.09
C GLN A 160 19.24 6.18 3.69
N THR A 161 17.98 6.45 3.49
CA THR A 161 17.25 7.57 4.11
C THR A 161 15.94 7.03 4.66
N ALA A 162 15.39 7.68 5.68
CA ALA A 162 14.07 7.32 6.15
C ALA A 162 13.09 7.37 4.97
N ALA A 163 12.39 6.27 4.72
CA ALA A 163 11.28 6.33 3.78
C ALA A 163 10.25 7.30 4.38
N PRO A 164 9.67 8.20 3.58
CA PRO A 164 8.51 8.92 4.07
C PRO A 164 7.50 7.86 4.54
N ALA A 165 6.91 8.08 5.69
CA ALA A 165 5.81 7.22 6.14
C ALA A 165 4.83 7.08 4.97
N PRO A 166 4.30 5.86 4.72
CA PRO A 166 3.34 5.68 3.65
C PRO A 166 2.28 6.77 3.77
N SER A 167 2.13 7.59 2.73
CA SER A 167 1.14 8.67 2.77
C SER A 167 -0.25 8.05 2.94
N ALA A 168 -1.14 8.73 3.62
CA ALA A 168 -2.52 8.27 3.74
C ALA A 168 -3.12 7.98 2.35
N SER A 169 -2.80 8.81 1.34
CA SER A 169 -3.20 8.60 -0.06
C SER A 169 -2.68 7.28 -0.64
N SER A 170 -1.43 6.89 -0.37
CA SER A 170 -0.89 5.61 -0.87
C SER A 170 -1.57 4.40 -0.22
N GLN A 171 -1.98 4.50 1.04
CA GLN A 171 -2.74 3.44 1.72
C GLN A 171 -4.18 3.32 1.21
N LEU A 172 -4.75 4.42 0.70
CA LEU A 172 -6.10 4.45 0.15
C LEU A 172 -6.14 4.15 -1.36
N GLU A 173 -5.01 4.01 -2.04
CA GLU A 173 -4.96 3.73 -3.49
C GLU A 173 -5.75 2.48 -3.87
N ALA A 174 -5.75 1.45 -3.01
CA ALA A 174 -6.53 0.23 -3.19
C ALA A 174 -8.06 0.47 -3.21
N LEU A 175 -8.53 1.62 -2.73
CA LEU A 175 -9.93 2.04 -2.73
C LEU A 175 -10.28 3.03 -3.85
N LYS A 176 -9.32 3.47 -4.66
CA LYS A 176 -9.50 4.45 -5.74
C LYS A 176 -10.62 4.08 -6.72
N TRP A 177 -10.88 2.80 -6.90
CA TRP A 177 -11.96 2.32 -7.76
C TRP A 177 -13.35 2.74 -7.27
N LEU A 178 -13.51 3.10 -5.98
CA LEU A 178 -14.77 3.61 -5.41
C LEU A 178 -15.12 5.03 -5.89
N ILE A 179 -14.15 5.80 -6.39
CA ILE A 179 -14.39 7.18 -6.84
C ILE A 179 -15.45 7.21 -7.93
N GLY A 180 -16.43 8.09 -7.78
CA GLY A 180 -17.52 8.30 -8.74
C GLY A 180 -18.90 8.21 -8.10
N ASN A 181 -19.94 8.10 -8.96
CA ASN A 181 -21.32 8.01 -8.53
C ASN A 181 -21.83 6.57 -8.64
N TRP A 182 -22.57 6.13 -7.66
CA TRP A 182 -23.04 4.77 -7.51
C TRP A 182 -24.51 4.74 -7.13
N GLU A 183 -25.23 3.75 -7.62
CA GLU A 183 -26.63 3.53 -7.31
C GLU A 183 -26.90 2.04 -7.07
N ASN A 184 -27.75 1.79 -6.10
CA ASN A 184 -28.37 0.49 -5.86
C ASN A 184 -29.87 0.68 -5.75
N LYS A 185 -30.64 -0.25 -6.33
CA LYS A 185 -32.10 -0.32 -6.22
C LYS A 185 -32.49 -1.74 -5.85
N ASP A 186 -32.92 -1.92 -4.62
CA ASP A 186 -33.34 -3.23 -4.13
C ASP A 186 -34.52 -3.09 -3.16
N ALA A 187 -35.47 -4.02 -3.22
CA ALA A 187 -36.61 -4.17 -2.31
C ALA A 187 -37.39 -2.86 -2.04
N GLY A 188 -37.51 -1.98 -3.03
CA GLY A 188 -38.21 -0.71 -2.91
C GLY A 188 -37.41 0.42 -2.26
N GLN A 189 -36.14 0.17 -1.98
CA GLN A 189 -35.18 1.15 -1.50
C GLN A 189 -34.19 1.52 -2.61
N THR A 190 -33.85 2.81 -2.70
CA THR A 190 -32.78 3.31 -3.56
C THR A 190 -31.71 3.92 -2.70
N VAL A 191 -30.46 3.53 -2.93
CA VAL A 191 -29.29 4.14 -2.33
C VAL A 191 -28.43 4.75 -3.44
N GLU A 192 -28.28 6.07 -3.39
CA GLU A 192 -27.37 6.82 -4.25
C GLU A 192 -26.16 7.25 -3.44
N SER A 193 -24.97 7.14 -3.99
CA SER A 193 -23.77 7.65 -3.34
C SER A 193 -22.78 8.25 -4.33
N LYS A 194 -22.01 9.22 -3.85
CA LYS A 194 -20.92 9.85 -4.55
C LYS A 194 -19.68 9.75 -3.69
N VAL A 195 -18.59 9.27 -4.28
CA VAL A 195 -17.29 9.14 -3.61
C VAL A 195 -16.28 10.04 -4.31
N GLU A 196 -15.57 10.85 -3.55
CA GLU A 196 -14.59 11.81 -4.04
C GLU A 196 -13.35 11.81 -3.13
N TRP A 197 -12.19 12.19 -3.69
CA TRP A 197 -11.02 12.52 -2.89
C TRP A 197 -11.19 13.83 -2.13
N ALA A 198 -10.63 13.90 -0.93
CA ALA A 198 -10.55 15.11 -0.11
C ALA A 198 -9.19 15.20 0.60
N GLY A 199 -8.81 16.42 1.02
CA GLY A 199 -7.60 16.65 1.79
C GLY A 199 -6.32 16.21 1.07
N ASP A 200 -6.11 16.64 -0.17
CA ASP A 200 -4.97 16.24 -1.00
C ASP A 200 -4.84 14.70 -1.13
N GLU A 201 -5.96 14.05 -1.40
CA GLU A 201 -6.09 12.60 -1.56
C GLU A 201 -5.80 11.78 -0.28
N ASN A 202 -5.74 12.42 0.89
CA ASN A 202 -5.55 11.73 2.16
C ASN A 202 -6.83 11.10 2.73
N PHE A 203 -8.00 11.45 2.16
CA PHE A 203 -9.30 10.90 2.53
C PHE A 203 -10.16 10.64 1.32
N LEU A 204 -11.05 9.63 1.42
CA LEU A 204 -12.21 9.49 0.56
C LEU A 204 -13.43 9.99 1.33
N VAL A 205 -14.23 10.83 0.69
CA VAL A 205 -15.52 11.26 1.23
C VAL A 205 -16.63 10.66 0.38
N ARG A 206 -17.47 9.87 1.01
CA ARG A 206 -18.71 9.35 0.42
C ARG A 206 -19.89 10.12 0.96
N THR A 207 -20.63 10.80 0.10
CA THR A 207 -22.00 11.27 0.41
C THR A 207 -22.99 10.23 -0.06
N PHE A 208 -24.06 10.00 0.70
CA PHE A 208 -25.09 9.04 0.33
C PHE A 208 -26.49 9.56 0.60
N LYS A 209 -27.45 9.03 -0.14
CA LYS A 209 -28.88 9.27 0.01
C LYS A 209 -29.61 7.95 -0.05
N VAL A 210 -30.42 7.69 0.95
CA VAL A 210 -31.28 6.52 1.03
C VAL A 210 -32.72 7.02 0.85
N ARG A 211 -33.47 6.41 -0.07
CA ARG A 211 -34.87 6.72 -0.37
C ARG A 211 -35.68 5.43 -0.35
N GLY A 212 -36.85 5.48 0.26
CA GLY A 212 -37.77 4.34 0.45
C GLY A 212 -38.65 4.54 1.66
N GLU A 213 -38.93 3.46 2.42
CA GLU A 213 -39.71 3.55 3.67
C GLU A 213 -39.05 4.46 4.72
N ALA A 214 -37.74 4.45 4.79
CA ALA A 214 -36.97 5.36 5.63
C ALA A 214 -36.04 6.19 4.73
N GLU A 215 -36.11 7.51 4.88
CA GLU A 215 -35.21 8.41 4.15
C GLU A 215 -34.12 8.91 5.08
N THR A 216 -32.89 8.85 4.61
CA THR A 216 -31.75 9.43 5.29
C THR A 216 -30.67 9.84 4.29
N ASP A 217 -30.00 10.94 4.58
CA ASP A 217 -28.82 11.39 3.88
C ASP A 217 -27.63 11.32 4.84
N GLY A 218 -26.42 11.28 4.33
CA GLY A 218 -25.26 11.29 5.20
C GLY A 218 -23.96 11.35 4.43
N TRP A 219 -22.90 11.24 5.18
CA TRP A 219 -21.56 11.14 4.63
C TRP A 219 -20.70 10.20 5.46
N GLU A 220 -19.71 9.65 4.80
CA GLU A 220 -18.68 8.82 5.41
C GLU A 220 -17.32 9.34 4.97
N ILE A 221 -16.39 9.45 5.92
CA ILE A 221 -15.01 9.82 5.66
C ILE A 221 -14.18 8.56 5.86
N VAL A 222 -13.44 8.13 4.83
CA VAL A 222 -12.53 6.99 4.89
C VAL A 222 -11.11 7.51 4.85
N GLY A 223 -10.28 7.08 5.80
CA GLY A 223 -8.90 7.51 5.94
C GLY A 223 -7.98 6.38 6.40
N TRP A 224 -6.69 6.64 6.37
CA TRP A 224 -5.68 5.78 6.99
C TRP A 224 -5.51 6.17 8.45
N ASP A 225 -5.65 5.20 9.36
CA ASP A 225 -5.34 5.36 10.77
C ASP A 225 -3.90 4.87 11.03
N PRO A 226 -2.93 5.78 11.22
CA PRO A 226 -1.54 5.39 11.41
C PRO A 226 -1.26 4.74 12.78
N ASP A 227 -2.12 4.98 13.77
CA ASP A 227 -1.98 4.37 15.10
C ASP A 227 -2.38 2.88 15.06
N ARG A 228 -3.48 2.57 14.36
CA ARG A 228 -3.97 1.21 14.18
C ARG A 228 -3.41 0.51 12.93
N GLN A 229 -2.68 1.24 12.07
CA GLN A 229 -2.15 0.77 10.79
C GLN A 229 -3.22 0.08 9.93
N GLN A 230 -4.39 0.71 9.81
CA GLN A 230 -5.50 0.21 9.03
C GLN A 230 -6.33 1.33 8.41
N ILE A 231 -7.08 1.00 7.36
CA ILE A 231 -8.10 1.90 6.84
C ILE A 231 -9.25 1.95 7.85
N HIS A 232 -9.67 3.16 8.18
CA HIS A 232 -10.76 3.44 9.12
C HIS A 232 -11.76 4.41 8.50
N SER A 233 -13.02 4.33 8.88
CA SER A 233 -14.03 5.28 8.43
C SER A 233 -14.94 5.76 9.56
N TRP A 234 -15.48 6.97 9.37
CA TRP A 234 -16.44 7.62 10.25
C TRP A 234 -17.67 7.97 9.42
N ILE A 235 -18.83 7.56 9.87
CA ILE A 235 -20.10 7.79 9.20
C ILE A 235 -21.03 8.66 10.06
N PHE A 236 -21.76 9.55 9.40
CA PHE A 236 -22.73 10.43 10.02
C PHE A 236 -23.98 10.50 9.15
N ASP A 237 -25.15 10.43 9.74
CA ASP A 237 -26.42 10.55 9.04
C ASP A 237 -27.22 11.79 9.45
N SER A 238 -28.12 12.21 8.59
CA SER A 238 -28.95 13.41 8.80
C SER A 238 -29.93 13.32 9.97
N ASN A 239 -30.16 12.12 10.49
CA ASN A 239 -31.03 11.88 11.63
C ASN A 239 -30.29 11.98 12.97
N GLY A 240 -28.96 12.20 12.95
CA GLY A 240 -28.10 12.31 14.11
C GLY A 240 -27.43 11.00 14.55
N GLY A 241 -27.55 9.95 13.76
CA GLY A 241 -26.79 8.73 13.93
C GLY A 241 -25.34 8.92 13.48
N PHE A 242 -24.42 8.19 14.09
CA PHE A 242 -23.01 8.20 13.75
C PHE A 242 -22.35 6.85 14.04
N GLY A 243 -21.21 6.60 13.45
CA GLY A 243 -20.47 5.37 13.67
C GLY A 243 -19.05 5.41 13.16
N GLU A 244 -18.35 4.33 13.39
CA GLU A 244 -17.00 4.11 12.91
C GLU A 244 -16.84 2.68 12.39
N SER A 245 -15.90 2.48 11.48
CA SER A 245 -15.63 1.17 10.91
C SER A 245 -14.16 0.94 10.67
N SER A 246 -13.71 -0.30 10.82
CA SER A 246 -12.38 -0.75 10.40
C SER A 246 -12.49 -1.56 9.12
N TRP A 247 -11.54 -1.36 8.21
CA TRP A 247 -11.51 -1.98 6.90
C TRP A 247 -10.33 -2.95 6.80
N SER A 248 -10.56 -4.15 6.30
CA SER A 248 -9.52 -5.12 6.00
C SER A 248 -9.78 -5.78 4.66
N TYR A 249 -8.71 -6.15 3.94
CA TYR A 249 -8.79 -6.84 2.66
C TYR A 249 -8.28 -8.27 2.81
N ASP A 250 -9.05 -9.25 2.35
CA ASP A 250 -8.72 -10.67 2.48
C ASP A 250 -8.28 -11.34 1.15
N GLY A 251 -7.91 -10.51 0.16
CA GLY A 251 -7.47 -10.97 -1.16
C GLY A 251 -8.59 -11.11 -2.20
N GLY A 252 -9.86 -10.92 -1.83
CA GLY A 252 -11.03 -10.97 -2.72
C GLY A 252 -12.04 -9.89 -2.40
N HIS A 253 -12.22 -9.57 -1.14
CA HIS A 253 -13.23 -8.64 -0.67
C HIS A 253 -12.69 -7.68 0.38
N TRP A 254 -13.33 -6.53 0.49
CA TRP A 254 -13.17 -5.64 1.63
C TRP A 254 -14.16 -6.03 2.73
N LEU A 255 -13.63 -6.32 3.89
CA LEU A 255 -14.39 -6.60 5.11
C LEU A 255 -14.42 -5.35 5.96
N ILE A 256 -15.62 -4.81 6.23
CA ILE A 256 -15.85 -3.56 6.94
C ILE A 256 -16.61 -3.87 8.22
N ARG A 257 -15.94 -3.79 9.36
CA ARG A 257 -16.56 -3.98 10.68
C ARG A 257 -17.03 -2.66 11.22
N ALA A 258 -18.34 -2.48 11.24
CA ALA A 258 -19.02 -1.24 11.62
C ALA A 258 -19.58 -1.31 13.05
N SER A 259 -19.49 -0.19 13.76
CA SER A 259 -20.13 0.05 15.05
C SER A 259 -20.77 1.42 15.02
N ASN A 260 -22.10 1.48 15.21
CA ASN A 260 -22.87 2.71 15.08
C ASN A 260 -23.68 2.98 16.34
N VAL A 261 -23.96 4.26 16.55
CA VAL A 261 -24.91 4.78 17.52
C VAL A 261 -26.07 5.40 16.76
N LEU A 262 -27.27 4.88 16.95
CA LEU A 262 -28.48 5.37 16.31
C LEU A 262 -29.01 6.65 17.02
N PRO A 263 -29.88 7.44 16.39
CA PRO A 263 -30.40 8.68 16.99
C PRO A 263 -31.12 8.51 18.33
N ASN A 264 -31.66 7.32 18.59
CA ASN A 264 -32.32 6.98 19.85
C ASN A 264 -31.34 6.47 20.94
N GLY A 265 -30.03 6.44 20.64
CA GLY A 265 -28.99 5.95 21.55
C GLY A 265 -28.72 4.44 21.47
N SER A 266 -29.50 3.67 20.73
CA SER A 266 -29.25 2.25 20.49
C SER A 266 -27.93 2.03 19.75
N ARG A 267 -27.29 0.89 20.02
CA ARG A 267 -26.00 0.52 19.36
C ARG A 267 -26.24 -0.59 18.36
N SER A 268 -25.66 -0.42 17.17
CA SER A 268 -25.67 -1.47 16.16
C SER A 268 -24.26 -1.84 15.75
N THR A 269 -24.06 -3.12 15.44
CA THR A 269 -22.83 -3.61 14.80
C THR A 269 -23.18 -4.39 13.54
N ALA A 270 -22.25 -4.41 12.59
CA ALA A 270 -22.38 -5.18 11.37
C ALA A 270 -21.00 -5.51 10.80
N GLU A 271 -20.94 -6.59 10.04
CA GLU A 271 -19.82 -6.91 9.17
C GLU A 271 -20.32 -6.77 7.72
N ASN A 272 -19.85 -5.73 7.04
CA ASN A 272 -20.19 -5.51 5.64
C ASN A 272 -19.09 -6.08 4.75
N VAL A 273 -19.47 -6.74 3.67
CA VAL A 273 -18.54 -7.29 2.67
C VAL A 273 -18.75 -6.55 1.37
N VAL A 274 -17.67 -6.03 0.81
CA VAL A 274 -17.67 -5.31 -0.47
C VAL A 274 -16.74 -6.03 -1.44
N THR A 275 -17.30 -6.49 -2.57
CA THR A 275 -16.57 -7.20 -3.61
C THR A 275 -16.59 -6.42 -4.90
N LYS A 276 -15.42 -6.01 -5.37
CA LYS A 276 -15.29 -5.36 -6.68
C LYS A 276 -15.46 -6.41 -7.79
N ASN A 277 -16.51 -6.29 -8.60
CA ASN A 277 -16.74 -7.18 -9.73
C ASN A 277 -16.00 -6.69 -10.98
N ASP A 278 -16.17 -5.39 -11.31
CA ASP A 278 -15.48 -4.73 -12.42
C ASP A 278 -15.38 -3.20 -12.18
N TYR A 279 -15.10 -2.42 -13.22
CA TYR A 279 -15.01 -0.96 -13.12
C TYR A 279 -16.36 -0.30 -12.84
N ASN A 280 -17.48 -0.88 -13.26
CA ASN A 280 -18.81 -0.30 -13.22
C ASN A 280 -19.72 -0.95 -12.16
N GLN A 281 -19.25 -1.97 -11.46
CA GLN A 281 -20.08 -2.76 -10.57
C GLN A 281 -19.29 -3.33 -9.40
N PHE A 282 -19.89 -3.28 -8.22
CA PHE A 282 -19.49 -4.05 -7.06
C PHE A 282 -20.69 -4.65 -6.33
N THR A 283 -20.47 -5.63 -5.48
CA THR A 283 -21.50 -6.15 -4.59
C THR A 283 -21.24 -5.73 -3.15
N TRP A 284 -22.32 -5.58 -2.41
CA TRP A 284 -22.32 -5.30 -0.98
C TRP A 284 -23.31 -6.23 -0.27
N GLU A 285 -22.89 -6.81 0.84
CA GLU A 285 -23.74 -7.56 1.77
C GLU A 285 -23.47 -7.15 3.21
N SER A 286 -24.38 -7.47 4.14
CA SER A 286 -24.19 -7.21 5.56
C SER A 286 -24.58 -8.41 6.40
N ARG A 287 -23.65 -8.88 7.21
CA ARG A 287 -23.81 -10.06 8.05
C ARG A 287 -23.37 -9.79 9.49
N ASN A 288 -23.56 -10.73 10.39
CA ASN A 288 -23.21 -10.62 11.81
C ASN A 288 -23.76 -9.33 12.45
N ARG A 289 -24.98 -8.97 12.05
CA ARG A 289 -25.64 -7.73 12.47
C ARG A 289 -26.20 -7.87 13.88
N THR A 290 -26.05 -6.83 14.69
CA THR A 290 -26.69 -6.74 16.01
C THR A 290 -27.35 -5.39 16.21
N LEU A 291 -28.38 -5.35 17.09
CA LEU A 291 -28.96 -4.13 17.63
C LEU A 291 -29.08 -4.31 19.14
N ASP A 292 -28.42 -3.46 19.91
CA ASP A 292 -28.28 -3.55 21.37
C ASP A 292 -27.83 -4.94 21.85
N GLY A 293 -26.97 -5.61 21.06
CA GLY A 293 -26.46 -6.95 21.30
C GLY A 293 -27.32 -8.09 20.78
N GLU A 294 -28.55 -7.82 20.35
CA GLU A 294 -29.45 -8.83 19.79
C GLU A 294 -29.19 -9.03 18.29
N SER A 295 -29.12 -10.29 17.87
CA SER A 295 -28.84 -10.67 16.46
C SER A 295 -29.94 -10.18 15.54
N GLN A 296 -29.57 -9.60 14.42
CA GLN A 296 -30.46 -9.14 13.35
C GLN A 296 -30.28 -9.97 12.10
N PRO A 297 -31.33 -10.11 11.26
CA PRO A 297 -31.22 -10.79 9.98
C PRO A 297 -30.11 -10.19 9.11
N PRO A 298 -29.37 -10.98 8.32
CA PRO A 298 -28.41 -10.47 7.37
C PRO A 298 -29.13 -9.70 6.24
N VAL A 299 -28.42 -8.78 5.60
CA VAL A 299 -28.81 -8.23 4.31
C VAL A 299 -28.10 -9.03 3.23
N SER A 300 -28.87 -9.63 2.35
CA SER A 300 -28.34 -10.40 1.22
C SER A 300 -27.54 -9.50 0.29
N GLU A 301 -26.66 -10.12 -0.49
CA GLU A 301 -25.85 -9.42 -1.48
C GLU A 301 -26.72 -8.59 -2.44
N VAL A 302 -26.37 -7.31 -2.56
CA VAL A 302 -26.96 -6.38 -3.50
C VAL A 302 -25.91 -5.87 -4.47
N VAL A 303 -26.33 -5.64 -5.72
CA VAL A 303 -25.43 -5.12 -6.76
C VAL A 303 -25.53 -3.60 -6.79
N VAL A 304 -24.37 -2.96 -6.75
CA VAL A 304 -24.23 -1.51 -6.84
C VAL A 304 -23.61 -1.15 -8.18
N HIS A 305 -24.25 -0.28 -8.93
CA HIS A 305 -23.86 0.11 -10.27
C HIS A 305 -23.30 1.53 -10.30
N ARG A 306 -22.27 1.74 -11.10
CA ARG A 306 -21.76 3.07 -11.37
C ARG A 306 -22.75 3.82 -12.26
N THR A 307 -23.13 5.03 -11.83
CA THR A 307 -23.96 5.91 -12.64
C THR A 307 -23.08 6.90 -13.38
N THR A 308 -23.24 6.96 -14.71
CA THR A 308 -22.59 7.99 -15.53
C THR A 308 -23.45 9.25 -15.46
N SER A 309 -23.05 10.25 -14.69
CA SER A 309 -23.52 11.61 -14.94
C SER A 309 -22.83 12.10 -16.23
N ILE A 310 -23.52 12.01 -17.37
CA ILE A 310 -23.12 12.76 -18.57
C ILE A 310 -23.28 14.24 -18.19
N PRO A 311 -22.23 15.09 -18.26
CA PRO A 311 -22.44 16.53 -18.16
C PRO A 311 -23.34 16.94 -19.32
N GLN A 312 -24.56 17.43 -19.03
CA GLN A 312 -25.33 18.09 -20.07
C GLN A 312 -24.53 19.29 -20.55
N PRO A 313 -24.35 19.46 -21.87
CA PRO A 313 -23.77 20.68 -22.39
C PRO A 313 -24.63 21.86 -21.95
N ALA A 314 -23.98 22.87 -21.37
CA ALA A 314 -24.65 24.10 -20.98
C ALA A 314 -25.48 24.62 -22.17
N SER A 315 -26.79 24.68 -22.00
CA SER A 315 -27.69 25.32 -22.95
C SER A 315 -27.31 26.80 -23.03
N SER A 316 -26.74 27.19 -24.15
CA SER A 316 -26.54 28.59 -24.50
C SER A 316 -27.88 29.27 -24.61
N HIS A 317 -28.15 30.23 -23.75
CA HIS A 317 -29.11 31.31 -23.96
C HIS A 317 -28.39 32.64 -23.97
#